data_6cc901881d907483386e2ce1d1f886c9
#
_entry.id   6cc901881d907483386e2ce1d1f886c9
#
_cell.length_a   1.000
_cell.length_b   1.000
_cell.length_c   1.000
_cell.angle_alpha   90.00
_cell.angle_beta   90.00
_cell.angle_gamma   90.00
#
_symmetry.space_group_name_H-M   'P 1'
#
loop_
_entity.id
_entity.type
_entity.pdbx_description
1 polymer ?
#
loop_
_entity_poly.entity_id
_entity_poly.type
_entity_poly.pdbx_seq_one_letter_code
_entity_poly.pdbx_strand_id
1 'polypeptide(L)'
;VYSILKRAPGVRLRHADVIRELVSKIENSYTVKEQGAYFNVEAFVTEWVRRDLLNIAFGNSDNHGRNTAFFRDESGIKLTPIYDFAPMRADPEGVPRSTVWGEPMESGGEYNFGAICEELSDLIEPEQLLGDLNTSAEQLIGLESRLRERGVPDSIMTMPKVGLANIPEKLKRWGLL
;
A
#
# COMPACT_ATOMS: atom_id res chain seq x y z
N VAL A 1 -7.81 -5.07 9.29
CA VAL A 1 -8.45 -3.74 9.11
C VAL A 1 -9.96 -3.83 9.28
N TYR A 2 -10.67 -4.68 8.53
CA TYR A 2 -12.15 -4.77 8.61
C TYR A 2 -12.68 -4.87 10.05
N SER A 3 -12.06 -5.70 10.90
CA SER A 3 -12.47 -5.86 12.30
C SER A 3 -12.33 -4.57 13.11
N ILE A 4 -11.21 -3.85 12.94
CA ILE A 4 -10.96 -2.59 13.65
C ILE A 4 -11.97 -1.51 13.21
N LEU A 5 -12.26 -1.45 11.92
CA LEU A 5 -13.20 -0.49 11.35
C LEU A 5 -14.68 -0.91 11.48
N LYS A 6 -14.94 -2.11 12.01
CA LYS A 6 -16.30 -2.70 12.09
C LYS A 6 -17.02 -2.73 10.74
N ARG A 7 -16.27 -3.02 9.65
CA ARG A 7 -16.78 -3.15 8.29
C ARG A 7 -16.98 -4.61 7.92
N ALA A 8 -17.99 -4.90 7.11
CA ALA A 8 -18.19 -6.23 6.58
C ALA A 8 -17.05 -6.61 5.61
N PRO A 9 -16.59 -7.88 5.60
CA PRO A 9 -15.62 -8.34 4.62
C PRO A 9 -16.12 -8.15 3.19
N GLY A 10 -15.22 -7.74 2.28
CA GLY A 10 -15.54 -7.52 0.86
C GLY A 10 -16.11 -6.15 0.53
N VAL A 11 -16.37 -5.29 1.53
CA VAL A 11 -16.75 -3.91 1.28
C VAL A 11 -15.58 -3.16 0.64
N ARG A 12 -15.87 -2.39 -0.42
CA ARG A 12 -14.87 -1.51 -1.04
C ARG A 12 -14.51 -0.39 -0.06
N LEU A 13 -13.21 -0.16 0.11
CA LEU A 13 -12.66 0.83 1.00
C LEU A 13 -11.91 1.91 0.23
N ARG A 14 -11.83 3.11 0.78
CA ARG A 14 -10.99 4.19 0.28
C ARG A 14 -9.78 4.32 1.20
N HIS A 15 -8.55 4.28 0.64
CA HIS A 15 -7.31 4.30 1.43
C HIS A 15 -7.25 5.48 2.41
N ALA A 16 -7.54 6.70 1.95
CA ALA A 16 -7.48 7.89 2.79
C ALA A 16 -8.43 7.82 4.00
N ASP A 17 -9.65 7.34 3.79
CA ASP A 17 -10.64 7.19 4.88
C ASP A 17 -10.20 6.11 5.87
N VAL A 18 -9.68 4.99 5.37
CA VAL A 18 -9.15 3.88 6.19
C VAL A 18 -8.00 4.35 7.05
N ILE A 19 -7.03 5.08 6.47
CA ILE A 19 -5.87 5.60 7.18
C ILE A 19 -6.32 6.52 8.32
N ARG A 20 -7.17 7.51 8.05
CA ARG A 20 -7.66 8.46 9.06
C ARG A 20 -8.44 7.76 10.18
N GLU A 21 -9.34 6.84 9.81
CA GLU A 21 -10.12 6.09 10.81
C GLU A 21 -9.24 5.19 11.67
N LEU A 22 -8.21 4.55 11.10
CA LEU A 22 -7.26 3.75 11.85
C LEU A 22 -6.40 4.59 12.78
N VAL A 23 -5.85 5.71 12.29
CA VAL A 23 -5.08 6.65 13.11
C VAL A 23 -5.92 7.09 14.31
N SER A 24 -7.12 7.62 14.06
CA SER A 24 -8.03 8.05 15.12
C SER A 24 -8.35 6.96 16.14
N LYS A 25 -8.62 5.72 15.69
CA LYS A 25 -8.94 4.60 16.60
C LYS A 25 -7.73 4.15 17.42
N ILE A 26 -6.54 4.15 16.82
CA ILE A 26 -5.31 3.72 17.51
C ILE A 26 -4.92 4.76 18.55
N GLU A 27 -4.86 6.04 18.18
CA GLU A 27 -4.53 7.14 19.10
C GLU A 27 -5.52 7.25 20.28
N ASN A 28 -6.80 6.98 20.02
CA ASN A 28 -7.85 6.98 21.04
C ASN A 28 -8.02 5.63 21.77
N SER A 29 -7.17 4.65 21.47
CA SER A 29 -7.24 3.35 22.16
C SER A 29 -6.77 3.45 23.61
N TYR A 30 -7.30 2.60 24.47
CA TYR A 30 -6.83 2.44 25.85
C TYR A 30 -5.32 2.17 25.91
N THR A 31 -4.82 1.39 24.96
CA THR A 31 -3.40 1.03 24.87
C THR A 31 -2.49 2.24 24.68
N VAL A 32 -2.87 3.19 23.83
CA VAL A 32 -2.07 4.41 23.60
C VAL A 32 -2.28 5.41 24.74
N LYS A 33 -3.56 5.68 25.10
CA LYS A 33 -3.88 6.73 26.07
C LYS A 33 -3.52 6.40 27.51
N GLU A 34 -3.81 5.18 27.94
CA GLU A 34 -3.67 4.80 29.36
C GLU A 34 -2.43 3.95 29.62
N GLN A 35 -2.00 3.14 28.65
CA GLN A 35 -0.81 2.31 28.80
C GLN A 35 0.44 2.95 28.17
N GLY A 36 0.31 4.11 27.51
CA GLY A 36 1.44 4.85 26.92
C GLY A 36 2.14 4.13 25.76
N ALA A 37 1.43 3.22 25.05
CA ALA A 37 2.03 2.55 23.90
C ALA A 37 2.34 3.55 22.80
N TYR A 38 3.53 3.44 22.22
CA TYR A 38 3.98 4.32 21.16
C TYR A 38 3.25 4.01 19.84
N PHE A 39 2.80 5.05 19.18
CA PHE A 39 2.27 4.97 17.81
C PHE A 39 2.76 6.18 17.02
N ASN A 40 3.51 5.93 15.95
CA ASN A 40 4.01 6.96 15.05
C ASN A 40 3.10 7.05 13.82
N VAL A 41 2.34 8.13 13.73
CA VAL A 41 1.37 8.37 12.65
C VAL A 41 2.07 8.49 11.30
N GLU A 42 3.13 9.29 11.19
CA GLU A 42 3.85 9.50 9.93
C GLU A 42 4.46 8.20 9.41
N ALA A 43 5.14 7.45 10.28
CA ALA A 43 5.70 6.15 9.91
C ALA A 43 4.62 5.15 9.49
N PHE A 44 3.45 5.18 10.13
CA PHE A 44 2.30 4.34 9.75
C PHE A 44 1.76 4.73 8.37
N VAL A 45 1.58 6.01 8.10
CA VAL A 45 1.08 6.52 6.81
C VAL A 45 2.05 6.18 5.70
N THR A 46 3.35 6.47 5.88
CA THR A 46 4.41 6.14 4.91
C THR A 46 4.42 4.65 4.59
N GLU A 47 4.40 3.79 5.61
CA GLU A 47 4.40 2.34 5.41
C GLU A 47 3.12 1.85 4.71
N TRP A 48 1.96 2.43 5.02
CA TRP A 48 0.70 2.10 4.35
C TRP A 48 0.74 2.41 2.85
N VAL A 49 1.13 3.64 2.49
CA VAL A 49 1.19 4.07 1.09
C VAL A 49 2.27 3.30 0.33
N ARG A 50 3.44 3.06 0.96
CA ARG A 50 4.51 2.22 0.41
C ARG A 50 4.02 0.81 0.09
N ARG A 51 3.25 0.18 0.97
CA ARG A 51 2.67 -1.15 0.72
C ARG A 51 1.71 -1.14 -0.45
N ASP A 52 0.94 -0.08 -0.61
CA ASP A 52 0.05 0.03 -1.77
C ASP A 52 0.83 0.23 -3.07
N LEU A 53 1.89 1.04 -3.07
CA LEU A 53 2.83 1.12 -4.19
C LEU A 53 3.40 -0.26 -4.56
N LEU A 54 3.79 -1.07 -3.57
CA LEU A 54 4.26 -2.44 -3.82
C LEU A 54 3.16 -3.34 -4.39
N ASN A 55 1.94 -3.28 -3.84
CA ASN A 55 0.80 -4.02 -4.38
C ASN A 55 0.58 -3.70 -5.86
N ILE A 56 0.63 -2.42 -6.22
CA ILE A 56 0.45 -1.96 -7.60
C ILE A 56 1.61 -2.45 -8.49
N ALA A 57 2.85 -2.29 -8.05
CA ALA A 57 4.04 -2.64 -8.80
C ALA A 57 4.15 -4.14 -9.08
N PHE A 58 3.82 -4.98 -8.10
CA PHE A 58 3.85 -6.44 -8.23
C PHE A 58 2.56 -7.05 -8.81
N GLY A 59 1.56 -6.23 -9.12
CA GLY A 59 0.28 -6.72 -9.62
C GLY A 59 -0.54 -7.48 -8.57
N ASN A 60 -0.33 -7.19 -7.29
CA ASN A 60 -1.18 -7.70 -6.22
C ASN A 60 -2.47 -6.87 -6.14
N SER A 61 -3.53 -7.37 -6.73
CA SER A 61 -4.85 -6.73 -6.68
C SER A 61 -5.70 -7.18 -5.48
N ASP A 62 -5.31 -8.22 -4.77
CA ASP A 62 -6.04 -8.71 -3.60
C ASP A 62 -5.67 -7.94 -2.32
N ASN A 63 -5.81 -6.62 -2.36
CA ASN A 63 -5.45 -5.70 -1.30
C ASN A 63 -6.60 -5.45 -0.29
N HIS A 64 -7.35 -6.46 0.04
CA HIS A 64 -8.48 -6.31 0.95
C HIS A 64 -8.05 -6.17 2.43
N GLY A 65 -8.96 -5.65 3.26
CA GLY A 65 -8.65 -5.30 4.66
C GLY A 65 -8.35 -6.49 5.60
N ARG A 66 -8.37 -7.76 5.14
CA ARG A 66 -7.86 -8.91 5.90
C ARG A 66 -6.36 -9.09 5.71
N ASN A 67 -5.79 -8.61 4.60
CA ASN A 67 -4.36 -8.74 4.29
C ASN A 67 -3.52 -7.62 4.95
N THR A 68 -4.06 -7.01 6.01
CA THR A 68 -3.37 -6.01 6.83
C THR A 68 -3.72 -6.21 8.29
N ALA A 69 -2.72 -6.40 9.13
CA ALA A 69 -2.84 -6.58 10.57
C ALA A 69 -1.83 -5.70 11.33
N PHE A 70 -1.99 -5.66 12.65
CA PHE A 70 -1.14 -4.88 13.54
C PHE A 70 -0.48 -5.76 14.58
N PHE A 71 0.77 -5.46 14.90
CA PHE A 71 1.41 -5.88 16.13
C PHE A 71 1.14 -4.86 17.23
N ARG A 72 1.00 -5.40 18.43
CA ARG A 72 1.04 -4.66 19.68
C ARG A 72 2.03 -5.36 20.60
N ASP A 73 3.13 -4.69 20.89
CA ASP A 73 4.16 -5.16 21.81
C ASP A 73 4.66 -4.02 22.69
N GLU A 74 5.71 -4.24 23.46
CA GLU A 74 6.34 -3.23 24.34
C GLU A 74 6.90 -2.03 23.55
N SER A 75 7.22 -2.20 22.26
CA SER A 75 7.69 -1.12 21.39
C SER A 75 6.56 -0.24 20.83
N GLY A 76 5.30 -0.62 21.05
CA GLY A 76 4.13 0.12 20.60
C GLY A 76 3.20 -0.64 19.64
N ILE A 77 2.52 0.13 18.79
CA ILE A 77 1.59 -0.39 17.78
C ILE A 77 2.17 -0.12 16.39
N LYS A 78 2.28 -1.15 15.59
CA LYS A 78 2.82 -1.06 14.21
C LYS A 78 2.17 -2.08 13.29
N LEU A 79 2.27 -1.88 11.98
CA LEU A 79 1.83 -2.87 11.00
C LEU A 79 2.67 -4.15 11.11
N THR A 80 2.02 -5.32 10.95
CA THR A 80 2.74 -6.60 10.80
C THR A 80 3.58 -6.60 9.52
N PRO A 81 4.59 -7.47 9.35
CA PRO A 81 5.16 -7.74 8.04
C PRO A 81 4.07 -8.02 7.00
N ILE A 82 4.37 -7.73 5.73
CA ILE A 82 3.46 -8.04 4.62
C ILE A 82 3.27 -9.56 4.56
N TYR A 83 2.03 -9.99 4.38
CA TYR A 83 1.65 -11.39 4.17
C TYR A 83 0.58 -11.48 3.08
N ASP A 84 0.36 -12.67 2.55
CA ASP A 84 -0.61 -12.92 1.48
C ASP A 84 -0.36 -12.01 0.25
N PHE A 85 0.91 -11.93 -0.13
CA PHE A 85 1.39 -11.05 -1.19
C PHE A 85 1.73 -11.84 -2.44
N ALA A 86 0.85 -11.79 -3.43
CA ALA A 86 0.97 -12.52 -4.69
C ALA A 86 0.55 -11.65 -5.88
N PRO A 87 1.02 -11.93 -7.10
CA PRO A 87 0.64 -11.18 -8.30
C PRO A 87 -0.78 -11.57 -8.76
N MET A 88 -1.80 -11.21 -7.99
CA MET A 88 -3.20 -11.62 -8.18
C MET A 88 -3.83 -11.13 -9.49
N ARG A 89 -3.21 -10.16 -10.17
CA ARG A 89 -3.58 -9.81 -11.54
C ARG A 89 -3.30 -10.95 -12.55
N ALA A 90 -2.50 -11.95 -12.16
CA ALA A 90 -2.27 -13.16 -12.94
C ALA A 90 -3.44 -14.14 -12.86
N ASP A 91 -4.32 -13.99 -11.88
CA ASP A 91 -5.49 -14.86 -11.72
C ASP A 91 -6.44 -14.73 -12.92
N PRO A 92 -6.84 -15.85 -13.54
CA PRO A 92 -7.78 -15.86 -14.68
C PRO A 92 -9.15 -15.25 -14.33
N GLU A 93 -9.62 -15.41 -13.09
CA GLU A 93 -10.92 -14.90 -12.64
C GLU A 93 -10.93 -13.38 -12.47
N GLY A 94 -9.74 -12.74 -12.37
CA GLY A 94 -9.61 -11.31 -12.28
C GLY A 94 -10.04 -10.76 -10.93
N VAL A 95 -9.15 -10.78 -9.94
CA VAL A 95 -9.39 -10.21 -8.61
C VAL A 95 -9.28 -8.69 -8.66
N PRO A 96 -10.36 -7.93 -8.45
CA PRO A 96 -10.30 -6.47 -8.45
C PRO A 96 -9.75 -5.95 -7.11
N ARG A 97 -9.12 -4.77 -7.14
CA ARG A 97 -8.72 -4.07 -5.92
C ARG A 97 -9.97 -3.69 -5.11
N SER A 98 -9.95 -4.01 -3.84
CA SER A 98 -11.05 -3.68 -2.92
C SER A 98 -10.75 -2.44 -2.05
N THR A 99 -9.48 -2.08 -1.88
CA THR A 99 -9.06 -0.82 -1.27
C THR A 99 -8.41 0.04 -2.34
N VAL A 100 -8.92 1.26 -2.55
CA VAL A 100 -8.58 2.15 -3.66
C VAL A 100 -8.39 3.58 -3.18
N TRP A 101 -7.68 4.41 -3.95
CA TRP A 101 -7.58 5.85 -3.67
C TRP A 101 -8.82 6.60 -4.16
N GLY A 102 -9.41 6.14 -5.26
CA GLY A 102 -10.50 6.84 -5.93
C GLY A 102 -10.00 7.99 -6.82
N GLU A 103 -10.91 8.54 -7.62
CA GLU A 103 -10.57 9.66 -8.49
C GLU A 103 -10.37 10.96 -7.69
N PRO A 104 -9.46 11.84 -8.13
CA PRO A 104 -8.64 11.73 -9.33
C PRO A 104 -7.30 11.01 -9.14
N MET A 105 -7.03 10.43 -7.98
CA MET A 105 -5.75 9.83 -7.60
C MET A 105 -5.51 8.46 -8.22
N GLU A 106 -6.57 7.70 -8.47
CA GLU A 106 -6.53 6.37 -9.08
C GLU A 106 -7.62 6.25 -10.14
N SER A 107 -7.24 6.13 -11.41
CA SER A 107 -8.16 5.96 -12.54
C SER A 107 -7.53 5.15 -13.65
N GLY A 108 -8.25 4.15 -14.19
CA GLY A 108 -7.81 3.37 -15.34
C GLY A 108 -6.49 2.60 -15.15
N GLY A 109 -6.05 2.37 -13.92
CA GLY A 109 -4.77 1.73 -13.61
C GLY A 109 -3.58 2.70 -13.57
N GLU A 110 -3.84 3.98 -13.68
CA GLU A 110 -2.87 5.06 -13.45
C GLU A 110 -3.07 5.65 -12.07
N TYR A 111 -1.98 6.14 -11.48
CA TYR A 111 -1.93 6.67 -10.12
C TYR A 111 -1.22 8.01 -10.11
N ASN A 112 -1.73 8.95 -9.32
CA ASN A 112 -1.10 10.24 -9.07
C ASN A 112 -0.61 10.27 -7.62
N PHE A 113 0.65 9.88 -7.38
CA PHE A 113 1.20 9.83 -6.03
C PHE A 113 1.41 11.21 -5.42
N GLY A 114 1.64 12.25 -6.22
CA GLY A 114 1.64 13.62 -5.72
C GLY A 114 0.27 13.99 -5.10
N ALA A 115 -0.82 13.72 -5.82
CA ALA A 115 -2.16 13.97 -5.29
C ALA A 115 -2.52 13.07 -4.09
N ILE A 116 -1.99 11.83 -4.03
CA ILE A 116 -2.14 10.95 -2.87
C ILE A 116 -1.44 11.55 -1.64
N CYS A 117 -0.24 12.09 -1.81
CA CYS A 117 0.49 12.74 -0.73
C CYS A 117 -0.25 13.98 -0.22
N GLU A 118 -0.74 14.81 -1.11
CA GLU A 118 -1.54 15.99 -0.77
C GLU A 118 -2.85 15.64 -0.04
N GLU A 119 -3.51 14.55 -0.46
CA GLU A 119 -4.73 14.05 0.22
C GLU A 119 -4.48 13.70 1.69
N LEU A 120 -3.23 13.34 2.06
CA LEU A 120 -2.85 12.94 3.42
C LEU A 120 -2.11 14.03 4.20
N SER A 121 -2.13 15.29 3.72
CA SER A 121 -1.41 16.43 4.32
C SER A 121 -1.81 16.77 5.77
N ASP A 122 -2.95 16.30 6.22
CA ASP A 122 -3.38 16.38 7.62
C ASP A 122 -2.68 15.39 8.57
N LEU A 123 -1.94 14.41 8.03
CA LEU A 123 -1.28 13.34 8.80
C LEU A 123 0.24 13.32 8.65
N ILE A 124 0.76 13.79 7.52
CA ILE A 124 2.19 13.81 7.18
C ILE A 124 2.46 14.90 6.14
N GLU A 125 3.64 15.53 6.21
CA GLU A 125 4.06 16.49 5.19
C GLU A 125 4.14 15.84 3.80
N PRO A 126 3.43 16.36 2.78
CA PRO A 126 3.36 15.76 1.44
C PRO A 126 4.72 15.54 0.79
N GLU A 127 5.64 16.50 0.91
CA GLU A 127 6.98 16.41 0.34
C GLU A 127 7.82 15.30 1.00
N GLN A 128 7.68 15.12 2.31
CA GLN A 128 8.33 14.03 3.04
C GLN A 128 7.80 12.67 2.56
N LEU A 129 6.48 12.49 2.52
CA LEU A 129 5.88 11.25 2.05
C LEU A 129 6.30 10.93 0.62
N LEU A 130 6.27 11.91 -0.27
CA LEU A 130 6.67 11.73 -1.66
C LEU A 130 8.15 11.34 -1.77
N GLY A 131 9.05 11.94 -0.99
CA GLY A 131 10.47 11.60 -0.91
C GLY A 131 10.71 10.14 -0.47
N ASP A 132 9.97 9.66 0.53
CA ASP A 132 10.02 8.27 1.00
C ASP A 132 9.52 7.28 -0.07
N LEU A 133 8.48 7.68 -0.82
CA LEU A 133 7.96 6.88 -1.92
C LEU A 133 8.91 6.86 -3.12
N ASN A 134 9.57 7.96 -3.44
CA ASN A 134 10.61 8.02 -4.49
C ASN A 134 11.77 7.08 -4.15
N THR A 135 12.23 7.09 -2.89
CA THR A 135 13.25 6.14 -2.41
C THR A 135 12.80 4.68 -2.60
N SER A 136 11.54 4.40 -2.32
CA SER A 136 10.96 3.06 -2.53
C SER A 136 10.84 2.71 -4.02
N ALA A 137 10.49 3.68 -4.86
CA ALA A 137 10.40 3.53 -6.31
C ALA A 137 11.76 3.25 -6.95
N GLU A 138 12.82 3.93 -6.52
CA GLU A 138 14.20 3.67 -6.96
C GLU A 138 14.59 2.22 -6.70
N GLN A 139 14.18 1.64 -5.57
CA GLN A 139 14.42 0.23 -5.26
C GLN A 139 13.68 -0.74 -6.20
N LEU A 140 12.64 -0.29 -6.91
CA LEU A 140 11.93 -1.10 -7.90
C LEU A 140 12.61 -1.09 -9.28
N ILE A 141 13.58 -0.20 -9.53
CA ILE A 141 14.39 -0.22 -10.75
C ILE A 141 15.18 -1.53 -10.80
N GLY A 142 15.15 -2.21 -11.95
CA GLY A 142 15.79 -3.52 -12.11
C GLY A 142 15.08 -4.68 -11.40
N LEU A 143 13.85 -4.49 -10.91
CA LEU A 143 13.07 -5.54 -10.26
C LEU A 143 12.91 -6.78 -11.15
N GLU A 144 12.67 -6.59 -12.45
CA GLU A 144 12.50 -7.70 -13.40
C GLU A 144 13.71 -8.65 -13.38
N SER A 145 14.94 -8.13 -13.48
CA SER A 145 16.16 -8.93 -13.43
C SER A 145 16.27 -9.69 -12.10
N ARG A 146 16.04 -9.02 -10.99
CA ARG A 146 16.11 -9.65 -9.66
C ARG A 146 15.07 -10.76 -9.47
N LEU A 147 13.88 -10.62 -10.07
CA LEU A 147 12.85 -11.66 -10.01
C LEU A 147 13.22 -12.86 -10.88
N ARG A 148 13.78 -12.65 -12.07
CA ARG A 148 14.31 -13.71 -12.93
C ARG A 148 15.42 -14.50 -12.25
N GLU A 149 16.38 -13.82 -11.65
CA GLU A 149 17.47 -14.43 -10.87
C GLU A 149 16.94 -15.29 -9.70
N ARG A 150 15.79 -14.95 -9.14
CA ARG A 150 15.12 -15.71 -8.07
C ARG A 150 14.19 -16.81 -8.58
N GLY A 151 14.15 -17.05 -9.88
CA GLY A 151 13.39 -18.14 -10.48
C GLY A 151 11.90 -17.88 -10.62
N VAL A 152 11.46 -16.62 -10.68
CA VAL A 152 10.06 -16.34 -11.00
C VAL A 152 9.77 -16.79 -12.42
N PRO A 153 8.71 -17.61 -12.63
CA PRO A 153 8.39 -18.19 -13.94
C PRO A 153 8.17 -17.12 -15.02
N ASP A 154 8.66 -17.40 -16.24
CA ASP A 154 8.47 -16.50 -17.38
C ASP A 154 7.00 -16.22 -17.69
N SER A 155 6.11 -17.17 -17.44
CA SER A 155 4.66 -16.98 -17.59
C SER A 155 4.09 -15.84 -16.72
N ILE A 156 4.70 -15.57 -15.56
CA ILE A 156 4.36 -14.42 -14.70
C ILE A 156 5.11 -13.18 -15.15
N MET A 157 6.41 -13.32 -15.45
CA MET A 157 7.28 -12.19 -15.83
C MET A 157 6.80 -11.48 -17.09
N THR A 158 6.32 -12.23 -18.08
CA THR A 158 5.85 -11.70 -19.38
C THR A 158 4.37 -11.39 -19.42
N MET A 159 3.64 -11.62 -18.33
CA MET A 159 2.19 -11.43 -18.28
C MET A 159 1.81 -9.94 -18.35
N PRO A 160 1.09 -9.49 -19.40
CA PRO A 160 0.78 -8.07 -19.57
C PRO A 160 -0.06 -7.48 -18.42
N LYS A 161 -0.96 -8.28 -17.83
CA LYS A 161 -1.81 -7.85 -16.72
C LYS A 161 -1.01 -7.54 -15.45
N VAL A 162 0.09 -8.25 -15.20
CA VAL A 162 1.00 -8.00 -14.08
C VAL A 162 1.89 -6.80 -14.39
N GLY A 163 2.46 -6.76 -15.60
CA GLY A 163 3.14 -5.60 -16.16
C GLY A 163 4.47 -5.27 -15.47
N LEU A 164 5.24 -6.30 -15.05
CA LEU A 164 6.53 -6.12 -14.39
C LEU A 164 7.58 -5.44 -15.28
N ALA A 165 7.59 -5.75 -16.58
CA ALA A 165 8.53 -5.15 -17.52
C ALA A 165 8.37 -3.63 -17.71
N ASN A 166 7.19 -3.09 -17.38
CA ASN A 166 6.86 -1.67 -17.58
C ASN A 166 6.92 -0.86 -16.28
N ILE A 167 7.53 -1.38 -15.22
CA ILE A 167 7.59 -0.68 -13.93
C ILE A 167 8.31 0.66 -14.03
N PRO A 168 9.49 0.80 -14.68
CA PRO A 168 10.18 2.09 -14.75
C PRO A 168 9.34 3.18 -15.42
N GLU A 169 8.65 2.85 -16.53
CA GLU A 169 7.78 3.77 -17.25
C GLU A 169 6.53 4.14 -16.43
N LYS A 170 5.98 3.19 -15.69
CA LYS A 170 4.85 3.45 -14.79
C LYS A 170 5.26 4.40 -13.67
N LEU A 171 6.39 4.15 -13.00
CA LEU A 171 6.88 4.99 -11.90
C LEU A 171 7.10 6.44 -12.35
N LYS A 172 7.63 6.66 -13.55
CA LYS A 172 7.76 8.00 -14.15
C LYS A 172 6.40 8.68 -14.37
N ARG A 173 5.43 7.94 -14.94
CA ARG A 173 4.07 8.49 -15.16
C ARG A 173 3.35 8.78 -13.86
N TRP A 174 3.65 8.03 -12.81
CA TRP A 174 3.06 8.22 -11.47
C TRP A 174 3.74 9.30 -10.64
N GLY A 175 4.80 9.96 -11.18
CA GLY A 175 5.53 11.05 -10.54
C GLY A 175 6.47 10.59 -9.42
N LEU A 176 6.99 9.36 -9.51
CA LEU A 176 7.88 8.77 -8.51
C LEU A 176 9.35 8.65 -8.97
N LEU A 177 9.66 9.02 -10.23
CA LEU A 177 11.00 9.05 -10.80
C LEU A 177 11.16 10.26 -11.72
#